data_876b03b5675834747c3d4e70f2a2e9dc
#
_entry.id   876b03b5675834747c3d4e70f2a2e9dc
#
_cell.length_a   1.000
_cell.length_b   1.000
_cell.length_c   1.000
_cell.angle_alpha   90.00
_cell.angle_beta   90.00
_cell.angle_gamma   90.00
#
_symmetry.space_group_name_H-M   'P 1'
#
loop_
_entity.id
_entity.type
_entity.pdbx_description
1 polymer ?
#
loop_
_entity_poly.entity_id
_entity_poly.type
_entity_poly.pdbx_seq_one_letter_code
_entity_poly.pdbx_strand_id
1 'polypeptide(L)' 'MTSSIYTVVVTYNRLAWLKECIDSLRRQTHPIDRIYVVNNGSTDGTREWLESQEELHVV' A
#
# COMPACT_ATOMS: atom_id res chain seq x y z
N MET A 1 -3.43 -24.86 -9.77
CA MET A 1 -4.37 -23.83 -9.32
C MET A 1 -3.59 -22.63 -8.80
N THR A 2 -3.92 -21.47 -9.28
CA THR A 2 -3.26 -20.27 -8.83
C THR A 2 -4.10 -19.60 -7.74
N SER A 3 -3.44 -19.20 -6.67
CA SER A 3 -4.06 -18.45 -5.59
C SER A 3 -3.73 -16.97 -5.76
N SER A 4 -4.74 -16.14 -5.63
CA SER A 4 -4.54 -14.69 -5.63
C SER A 4 -4.25 -14.22 -4.21
N ILE A 5 -3.22 -13.40 -4.06
CA ILE A 5 -2.85 -12.83 -2.78
C ILE A 5 -3.16 -11.34 -2.80
N TYR A 6 -4.00 -10.91 -1.87
CA TYR A 6 -4.36 -9.51 -1.72
C TYR A 6 -3.96 -9.03 -0.34
N THR A 7 -3.42 -7.84 -0.27
CA THR A 7 -3.03 -7.23 1.00
C THR A 7 -3.77 -5.92 1.17
N VAL A 8 -4.28 -5.68 2.37
CA VAL A 8 -4.96 -4.44 2.71
C VAL A 8 -4.14 -3.74 3.79
N VAL A 9 -3.79 -2.49 3.54
CA VAL A 9 -3.05 -1.67 4.49
C VAL A 9 -3.90 -0.46 4.84
N VAL A 10 -4.12 -0.24 6.13
CA VAL A 10 -4.84 0.93 6.61
C VAL A 10 -3.81 1.92 7.15
N THR A 11 -3.88 3.17 6.68
CA THR A 11 -2.92 4.19 7.08
C THR A 11 -3.64 5.46 7.53
N TYR A 12 -3.02 6.15 8.50
CA TYR A 12 -3.47 7.46 8.97
C TYR A 12 -2.26 8.25 9.48
N ASN A 13 -1.90 9.31 8.77
CA ASN A 13 -0.79 10.20 9.13
C ASN A 13 0.52 9.47 9.48
N ARG A 14 0.84 8.43 8.72
CA ARG A 14 2.05 7.65 8.92
C ARG A 14 2.75 7.38 7.60
N LEU A 15 3.02 8.43 6.86
CA LEU A 15 3.60 8.29 5.52
C LEU A 15 4.92 7.52 5.52
N ALA A 16 5.82 7.83 6.45
CA ALA A 16 7.10 7.15 6.53
C ALA A 16 6.93 5.65 6.81
N TRP A 17 6.06 5.31 7.75
CA TRP A 17 5.74 3.92 8.05
C TRP A 17 5.09 3.22 6.85
N LEU A 18 4.20 3.93 6.16
CA LEU A 18 3.52 3.39 5.00
C LEU A 18 4.52 3.04 3.89
N LYS A 19 5.46 3.92 3.63
CA LYS A 19 6.49 3.69 2.62
C LYS A 19 7.32 2.45 2.95
N GLU A 20 7.70 2.30 4.21
CA GLU A 20 8.45 1.13 4.65
C GLU A 20 7.61 -0.14 4.52
N CYS A 21 6.35 -0.06 4.89
CA CYS A 21 5.44 -1.19 4.81
C CYS A 21 5.26 -1.67 3.36
N ILE A 22 5.00 -0.74 2.46
CA ILE A 22 4.84 -1.07 1.04
C ILE A 22 6.13 -1.64 0.46
N ASP A 23 7.27 -1.06 0.83
CA ASP A 23 8.56 -1.54 0.36
C ASP A 23 8.80 -2.98 0.80
N SER A 24 8.46 -3.31 2.05
CA SER A 24 8.57 -4.67 2.56
C SER A 24 7.68 -5.64 1.77
N LEU A 25 6.47 -5.22 1.43
CA LEU A 25 5.56 -6.04 0.65
C LEU A 25 6.12 -6.32 -0.75
N ARG A 26 6.77 -5.33 -1.35
CA ARG A 26 7.38 -5.48 -2.67
C ARG A 26 8.58 -6.43 -2.67
N ARG A 27 9.21 -6.62 -1.52
CA ARG A 27 10.39 -7.48 -1.38
C ARG A 27 10.05 -8.94 -1.10
N GLN A 28 8.79 -9.27 -0.92
CA GLN A 28 8.40 -10.64 -0.61
C GLN A 28 8.71 -11.58 -1.75
N THR A 29 9.09 -12.81 -1.40
CA THR A 29 9.39 -13.84 -2.38
C THR A 29 8.16 -14.30 -3.13
N HIS A 30 6.99 -14.22 -2.49
CA HIS A 30 5.73 -14.55 -3.13
C HIS A 30 5.10 -13.26 -3.66
N PRO A 31 4.83 -13.16 -4.96
CA PRO A 31 4.23 -11.97 -5.51
C PRO A 31 2.83 -11.75 -4.95
N ILE A 32 2.54 -10.47 -4.68
CA ILE A 32 1.23 -10.05 -4.23
C ILE A 32 0.49 -9.50 -5.44
N ASP A 33 -0.69 -10.04 -5.73
CA ASP A 33 -1.44 -9.65 -6.92
C ASP A 33 -1.95 -8.22 -6.82
N ARG A 34 -2.43 -7.83 -5.64
CA ARG A 34 -2.93 -6.48 -5.42
C ARG A 34 -2.65 -6.01 -4.01
N ILE A 35 -2.32 -4.73 -3.89
CA ILE A 35 -2.16 -4.08 -2.61
C ILE A 35 -3.21 -2.98 -2.55
N TYR A 36 -4.13 -3.09 -1.60
CA TYR A 36 -5.14 -2.08 -1.36
C TYR A 36 -4.73 -1.23 -0.18
N VAL A 37 -4.77 0.07 -0.34
CA VAL A 37 -4.43 0.99 0.74
C VAL A 37 -5.65 1.81 1.09
N VAL A 38 -6.05 1.74 2.34
CA VAL A 38 -7.14 2.57 2.87
C VAL A 38 -6.51 3.76 3.57
N ASN A 39 -6.65 4.94 2.97
CA ASN A 39 -6.15 6.18 3.55
C ASN A 39 -7.25 6.80 4.41
N ASN A 40 -7.08 6.75 5.72
CA ASN A 40 -8.10 7.18 6.66
C ASN A 40 -7.95 8.66 7.02
N GLY A 41 -8.02 9.53 6.01
CA GLY A 41 -8.01 10.97 6.22
C GLY A 41 -6.65 11.57 6.54
N SER A 42 -5.56 11.00 6.03
CA SER A 42 -4.22 11.51 6.28
C SER A 42 -4.00 12.90 5.71
N THR A 43 -3.25 13.74 6.44
CA THR A 43 -2.93 15.10 6.05
C THR A 43 -1.43 15.34 5.86
N ASP A 44 -0.62 14.30 5.92
CA ASP A 44 0.84 14.38 5.90
C ASP A 44 1.47 14.12 4.53
N GLY A 45 0.70 14.25 3.46
CA GLY A 45 1.18 13.97 2.11
C GLY A 45 0.99 12.52 1.67
N THR A 46 0.36 11.69 2.50
CA THR A 46 0.11 10.28 2.19
C THR A 46 -0.69 10.13 0.89
N ARG A 47 -1.72 10.95 0.73
CA ARG A 47 -2.58 10.88 -0.45
C ARG A 47 -1.78 11.13 -1.73
N GLU A 48 -0.98 12.18 -1.73
CA GLU A 48 -0.18 12.54 -2.89
C GLU A 48 0.83 11.45 -3.23
N TRP A 49 1.45 10.87 -2.21
CA TRP A 49 2.39 9.77 -2.42
C TRP A 49 1.69 8.54 -2.99
N LEU A 50 0.51 8.20 -2.47
CA LEU A 50 -0.26 7.05 -2.96
C LEU A 50 -0.69 7.25 -4.40
N GLU A 51 -1.08 8.46 -4.78
CA GLU A 51 -1.49 8.76 -6.14
C GLU A 51 -0.33 8.59 -7.13
N SER A 52 0.91 8.70 -6.66
CA SER A 52 2.08 8.50 -7.50
C SER A 52 2.44 7.02 -7.70
N GLN A 53 1.81 6.11 -6.95
CA GLN A 53 2.10 4.68 -6.99
C GLN A 53 1.04 3.96 -7.85
N GLU A 54 1.38 3.71 -9.10
CA GLU A 54 0.41 3.14 -10.06
C GLU A 54 -0.07 1.74 -9.68
N GLU A 55 0.79 0.94 -9.07
CA GLU A 55 0.41 -0.43 -8.73
C GLU A 55 -0.42 -0.56 -7.46
N LEU A 56 -0.63 0.52 -6.73
CA LEU A 56 -1.43 0.49 -5.51
C LEU A 56 -2.87 0.88 -5.80
N HIS A 57 -3.79 0.18 -5.16
CA HIS A 57 -5.21 0.50 -5.24
C HIS A 57 -5.62 1.26 -4.00
N VAL A 58 -5.91 2.54 -4.14
CA VAL A 58 -6.27 3.40 -3.01
C VAL A 58 -7.78 3.47 -2.85
N VAL A 59 -8.21 3.28 -1.63
CA VAL A 59 -9.63 3.31 -1.29
C VAL A 59 -9.97 4.59 -0.53
#